data_264cf4dde5a1258c1eae2ba6ba1e17f2
#
_entry.id   264cf4dde5a1258c1eae2ba6ba1e17f2
#
_cell.length_a   1.000
_cell.length_b   1.000
_cell.length_c   1.000
_cell.angle_alpha   90.00
_cell.angle_beta   90.00
_cell.angle_gamma   90.00
#
_symmetry.space_group_name_H-M   'P 1'
#
loop_
_entity.id
_entity.type
_entity.pdbx_description
1 polymer ?
#
loop_
_entity_poly.entity_id
_entity_poly.type
_entity_poly.pdbx_seq_one_letter_code
_entity_poly.pdbx_strand_id
1 'polypeptide(L)'
;MKSRSQKVGRLRPVEGLMFDLDGTLVLSDRSFSGYQVLPGAVELLNRLKASAVPFVVLTNGTHYPSSEQAPKLRAVGLPISDDALLTPSSVAADLMPRRGVKRVLVLGTPGVGQPLAQVGIQTVFPGEEGSEQVDAVYIGWHPHCGMKDIEKAAHAIWNGAELYVASDVPFFATAHGKSMGYSYAIAAAVRRVTRVPMILTGKPSLHALRLVANRLGIPMSRVGVVGDDPLVEMIMARRGGAVGFGVTTGITKARDWAKQPLGRKPHYVLGGLGELLKAPGIRNQ
;
A
#
# COMPACT_ATOMS: atom_id res chain seq x y z
N MET A 1 9.20 -26.05 39.27
CA MET A 1 8.89 -24.77 38.62
C MET A 1 7.82 -25.03 37.54
N LYS A 2 6.58 -24.61 37.79
CA LYS A 2 5.47 -24.81 36.84
C LYS A 2 5.56 -23.74 35.77
N SER A 3 5.75 -24.16 34.49
CA SER A 3 5.69 -23.33 33.31
C SER A 3 4.33 -22.60 33.27
N ARG A 4 4.34 -21.26 33.34
CA ARG A 4 3.18 -20.44 33.06
C ARG A 4 2.91 -20.52 31.55
N SER A 5 1.99 -21.37 31.15
CA SER A 5 1.37 -21.31 29.83
C SER A 5 0.79 -19.90 29.64
N GLN A 6 1.42 -19.06 28.83
CA GLN A 6 0.78 -17.83 28.38
C GLN A 6 -0.48 -18.22 27.62
N LYS A 7 -1.65 -17.82 28.15
CA LYS A 7 -2.93 -17.89 27.43
C LYS A 7 -2.75 -17.05 26.16
N VAL A 8 -2.55 -17.71 25.03
CA VAL A 8 -2.71 -17.12 23.70
C VAL A 8 -4.18 -16.72 23.62
N GLY A 9 -4.44 -15.41 23.69
CA GLY A 9 -5.80 -14.89 23.53
C GLY A 9 -6.40 -15.45 22.24
N ARG A 10 -7.67 -15.89 22.27
CA ARG A 10 -8.40 -16.37 21.09
C ARG A 10 -8.24 -15.33 19.97
N LEU A 11 -7.48 -15.66 18.92
CA LEU A 11 -7.35 -14.80 17.76
C LEU A 11 -8.72 -14.57 17.13
N ARG A 12 -8.98 -13.33 16.75
CA ARG A 12 -10.18 -12.97 16.01
C ARG A 12 -10.16 -13.71 14.68
N PRO A 13 -11.27 -14.29 14.22
CA PRO A 13 -11.30 -14.94 12.91
C PRO A 13 -10.99 -13.94 11.81
N VAL A 14 -10.19 -14.36 10.84
CA VAL A 14 -9.91 -13.63 9.60
C VAL A 14 -10.97 -14.00 8.58
N GLU A 15 -11.63 -13.00 8.01
CA GLU A 15 -12.74 -13.16 7.06
C GLU A 15 -12.37 -12.73 5.64
N GLY A 16 -11.24 -12.03 5.48
CA GLY A 16 -10.68 -11.64 4.20
C GLY A 16 -9.22 -11.24 4.32
N LEU A 17 -8.50 -11.23 3.21
CA LEU A 17 -7.06 -11.05 3.18
C LEU A 17 -6.66 -9.83 2.37
N MET A 18 -5.69 -9.08 2.88
CA MET A 18 -4.93 -8.08 2.13
C MET A 18 -3.51 -8.59 1.96
N PHE A 19 -3.06 -8.65 0.73
CA PHE A 19 -1.68 -8.96 0.40
C PHE A 19 -0.93 -7.69 0.01
N ASP A 20 0.28 -7.54 0.53
CA ASP A 20 1.28 -6.71 -0.12
C ASP A 20 1.69 -7.35 -1.46
N LEU A 21 2.28 -6.55 -2.36
CA LEU A 21 2.68 -7.01 -3.69
C LEU A 21 4.17 -7.37 -3.73
N ASP A 22 5.05 -6.38 -3.53
CA ASP A 22 6.51 -6.51 -3.73
C ASP A 22 7.19 -7.11 -2.50
N GLY A 23 7.87 -8.27 -2.67
CA GLY A 23 8.45 -9.04 -1.57
C GLY A 23 7.48 -10.04 -0.95
N THR A 24 6.18 -9.97 -1.33
CA THR A 24 5.12 -10.86 -0.83
C THR A 24 4.59 -11.79 -1.93
N LEU A 25 4.07 -11.25 -3.03
CA LEU A 25 3.55 -12.02 -4.17
C LEU A 25 4.50 -12.05 -5.36
N VAL A 26 5.25 -10.97 -5.56
CA VAL A 26 6.21 -10.80 -6.66
C VAL A 26 7.47 -10.07 -6.19
N LEU A 27 8.49 -10.06 -7.05
CA LEU A 27 9.55 -9.06 -7.07
C LEU A 27 9.44 -8.30 -8.39
N SER A 28 9.28 -6.98 -8.30
CA SER A 28 9.26 -6.09 -9.46
C SER A 28 10.68 -5.81 -9.98
N ASP A 29 10.82 -5.55 -11.27
CA ASP A 29 12.01 -4.92 -11.81
C ASP A 29 12.04 -3.42 -11.45
N ARG A 30 13.16 -2.72 -11.78
CA ARG A 30 13.31 -1.28 -11.48
C ARG A 30 12.36 -0.39 -12.29
N SER A 31 11.90 -0.86 -13.43
CA SER A 31 11.00 -0.14 -14.33
C SER A 31 9.54 -0.47 -14.11
N PHE A 32 9.23 -1.43 -13.22
CA PHE A 32 7.89 -1.98 -12.98
C PHE A 32 7.24 -2.55 -14.25
N SER A 33 8.06 -2.94 -15.23
CA SER A 33 7.61 -3.53 -16.50
C SER A 33 7.54 -5.05 -16.44
N GLY A 34 8.30 -5.68 -15.53
CA GLY A 34 8.34 -7.12 -15.32
C GLY A 34 8.12 -7.52 -13.87
N TYR A 35 7.52 -8.70 -13.68
CA TYR A 35 7.26 -9.29 -12.36
C TYR A 35 7.80 -10.71 -12.31
N GLN A 36 8.64 -10.98 -11.32
CA GLN A 36 9.03 -12.32 -10.94
C GLN A 36 8.10 -12.82 -9.84
N VAL A 37 7.25 -13.79 -10.15
CA VAL A 37 6.30 -14.36 -9.19
C VAL A 37 7.02 -15.15 -8.12
N LEU A 38 6.67 -14.92 -6.86
CA LEU A 38 7.24 -15.63 -5.72
C LEU A 38 6.60 -17.03 -5.55
N PRO A 39 7.35 -18.01 -5.03
CA PRO A 39 6.87 -19.39 -4.89
C PRO A 39 5.57 -19.48 -4.07
N GLY A 40 4.58 -20.18 -4.60
CA GLY A 40 3.29 -20.41 -3.95
C GLY A 40 2.27 -19.30 -4.13
N ALA A 41 2.61 -18.14 -4.72
CA ALA A 41 1.69 -17.01 -4.86
C ALA A 41 0.49 -17.35 -5.77
N VAL A 42 0.74 -17.91 -6.96
CA VAL A 42 -0.33 -18.28 -7.89
C VAL A 42 -1.23 -19.36 -7.29
N GLU A 43 -0.63 -20.40 -6.69
CA GLU A 43 -1.38 -21.48 -6.06
C GLU A 43 -2.27 -20.95 -4.92
N LEU A 44 -1.71 -20.13 -4.04
CA LEU A 44 -2.45 -19.53 -2.93
C LEU A 44 -3.66 -18.74 -3.42
N LEU A 45 -3.46 -17.79 -4.34
CA LEU A 45 -4.55 -16.92 -4.81
C LEU A 45 -5.64 -17.71 -5.55
N ASN A 46 -5.27 -18.76 -6.32
CA ASN A 46 -6.25 -19.64 -6.95
C ASN A 46 -7.05 -20.44 -5.91
N ARG A 47 -6.39 -20.94 -4.85
CA ARG A 47 -7.08 -21.63 -3.75
C ARG A 47 -8.03 -20.71 -2.99
N LEU A 48 -7.64 -19.48 -2.71
CA LEU A 48 -8.52 -18.48 -2.08
C LEU A 48 -9.77 -18.21 -2.92
N LYS A 49 -9.61 -18.07 -4.24
CA LYS A 49 -10.75 -17.94 -5.17
C LYS A 49 -11.66 -19.16 -5.15
N ALA A 50 -11.09 -20.36 -5.23
CA ALA A 50 -11.84 -21.61 -5.21
C ALA A 50 -12.60 -21.81 -3.89
N SER A 51 -12.06 -21.32 -2.77
CA SER A 51 -12.68 -21.40 -1.43
C SER A 51 -13.52 -20.16 -1.10
N ALA A 52 -13.81 -19.28 -2.06
CA ALA A 52 -14.57 -18.04 -1.89
C ALA A 52 -14.06 -17.12 -0.74
N VAL A 53 -12.77 -17.23 -0.37
CA VAL A 53 -12.15 -16.32 0.60
C VAL A 53 -11.79 -15.02 -0.10
N PRO A 54 -12.42 -13.88 0.27
CA PRO A 54 -12.18 -12.63 -0.42
C PRO A 54 -10.77 -12.10 -0.13
N PHE A 55 -10.13 -11.54 -1.15
CA PHE A 55 -8.83 -10.89 -0.98
C PHE A 55 -8.67 -9.67 -1.88
N VAL A 56 -7.80 -8.77 -1.46
CA VAL A 56 -7.29 -7.65 -2.25
C VAL A 56 -5.77 -7.61 -2.16
N VAL A 57 -5.15 -6.98 -3.15
CA VAL A 57 -3.72 -6.67 -3.16
C VAL A 57 -3.56 -5.17 -2.99
N LEU A 58 -2.72 -4.73 -2.06
CA LEU A 58 -2.43 -3.32 -1.81
C LEU A 58 -0.92 -3.07 -1.93
N THR A 59 -0.51 -2.41 -3.01
CA THR A 59 0.87 -1.95 -3.19
C THR A 59 1.06 -0.50 -2.72
N ASN A 60 2.30 -0.09 -2.45
CA ASN A 60 2.69 1.32 -2.30
C ASN A 60 3.17 1.95 -3.61
N GLY A 61 3.23 1.17 -4.69
CA GLY A 61 3.55 1.67 -6.03
C GLY A 61 2.42 2.50 -6.62
N THR A 62 2.78 3.62 -7.28
CA THR A 62 1.84 4.51 -7.99
C THR A 62 2.28 4.77 -9.42
N HIS A 63 3.24 3.99 -9.93
CA HIS A 63 3.73 4.14 -11.29
C HIS A 63 2.65 3.91 -12.35
N TYR A 64 1.85 2.86 -12.14
CA TYR A 64 0.69 2.54 -12.96
C TYR A 64 -0.61 2.58 -12.14
N PRO A 65 -1.74 2.95 -12.75
CA PRO A 65 -3.06 2.72 -12.16
C PRO A 65 -3.36 1.21 -12.11
N SER A 66 -4.30 0.80 -11.28
CA SER A 66 -4.67 -0.63 -11.15
C SER A 66 -5.13 -1.25 -12.47
N SER A 67 -5.82 -0.49 -13.33
CA SER A 67 -6.27 -0.92 -14.65
C SER A 67 -5.14 -1.27 -15.63
N GLU A 68 -3.94 -0.73 -15.44
CA GLU A 68 -2.76 -1.07 -16.24
C GLU A 68 -1.87 -2.11 -15.55
N GLN A 69 -1.80 -2.09 -14.23
CA GLN A 69 -0.94 -2.98 -13.46
C GLN A 69 -1.54 -4.39 -13.31
N ALA A 70 -2.84 -4.51 -13.07
CA ALA A 70 -3.49 -5.80 -12.87
C ALA A 70 -3.41 -6.72 -14.12
N PRO A 71 -3.59 -6.23 -15.36
CA PRO A 71 -3.34 -7.05 -16.55
C PRO A 71 -1.92 -7.62 -16.63
N LYS A 72 -0.89 -6.84 -16.25
CA LYS A 72 0.50 -7.30 -16.22
C LYS A 72 0.71 -8.41 -15.18
N LEU A 73 0.06 -8.31 -14.01
CA LEU A 73 0.10 -9.34 -12.98
C LEU A 73 -0.64 -10.61 -13.42
N ARG A 74 -1.75 -10.48 -14.14
CA ARG A 74 -2.45 -11.63 -14.75
C ARG A 74 -1.62 -12.32 -15.81
N ALA A 75 -0.85 -11.57 -16.59
CA ALA A 75 0.03 -12.14 -17.62
C ALA A 75 1.13 -13.06 -17.04
N VAL A 76 1.53 -12.83 -15.78
CA VAL A 76 2.47 -13.71 -15.06
C VAL A 76 1.76 -14.76 -14.19
N GLY A 77 0.44 -14.95 -14.37
CA GLY A 77 -0.35 -16.01 -13.74
C GLY A 77 -1.02 -15.65 -12.40
N LEU A 78 -0.89 -14.42 -11.90
CA LEU A 78 -1.57 -14.00 -10.68
C LEU A 78 -3.04 -13.64 -10.98
N PRO A 79 -4.03 -14.32 -10.40
CA PRO A 79 -5.45 -14.12 -10.72
C PRO A 79 -6.02 -12.88 -10.00
N ILE A 80 -5.47 -11.70 -10.28
CA ILE A 80 -5.84 -10.42 -9.64
C ILE A 80 -6.69 -9.62 -10.63
N SER A 81 -7.93 -9.26 -10.24
CA SER A 81 -8.80 -8.37 -11.01
C SER A 81 -8.41 -6.89 -10.77
N ASP A 82 -8.82 -6.01 -11.67
CA ASP A 82 -8.49 -4.58 -11.58
C ASP A 82 -9.03 -3.93 -10.31
N ASP A 83 -10.20 -4.36 -9.85
CA ASP A 83 -10.86 -3.91 -8.63
C ASP A 83 -10.28 -4.52 -7.35
N ALA A 84 -9.57 -5.65 -7.45
CA ALA A 84 -8.86 -6.28 -6.35
C ALA A 84 -7.45 -5.72 -6.13
N LEU A 85 -6.91 -4.94 -7.09
CA LEU A 85 -5.63 -4.27 -6.95
C LEU A 85 -5.83 -2.83 -6.49
N LEU A 86 -5.32 -2.49 -5.32
CA LEU A 86 -5.39 -1.16 -4.74
C LEU A 86 -4.00 -0.51 -4.73
N THR A 87 -3.99 0.80 -4.99
CA THR A 87 -2.81 1.65 -4.95
C THR A 87 -3.02 2.81 -3.98
N PRO A 88 -2.00 3.55 -3.58
CA PRO A 88 -2.18 4.80 -2.83
C PRO A 88 -3.09 5.81 -3.55
N SER A 89 -3.09 5.82 -4.89
CA SER A 89 -3.99 6.66 -5.68
C SER A 89 -5.45 6.20 -5.60
N SER A 90 -5.70 4.88 -5.48
CA SER A 90 -7.05 4.36 -5.19
C SER A 90 -7.55 4.82 -3.81
N VAL A 91 -6.65 4.87 -2.82
CA VAL A 91 -6.98 5.38 -1.48
C VAL A 91 -7.23 6.88 -1.50
N ALA A 92 -6.42 7.64 -2.24
CA ALA A 92 -6.62 9.08 -2.43
C ALA A 92 -7.98 9.36 -3.10
N ALA A 93 -8.32 8.61 -4.14
CA ALA A 93 -9.60 8.72 -4.86
C ALA A 93 -10.83 8.40 -3.98
N ASP A 94 -10.69 7.50 -2.99
CA ASP A 94 -11.75 7.27 -2.01
C ASP A 94 -11.81 8.36 -0.93
N LEU A 95 -10.67 8.89 -0.50
CA LEU A 95 -10.57 9.80 0.64
C LEU A 95 -10.86 11.26 0.28
N MET A 96 -10.28 11.77 -0.80
CA MET A 96 -10.29 13.18 -1.17
C MET A 96 -11.70 13.74 -1.42
N PRO A 97 -12.62 13.06 -2.15
CA PRO A 97 -13.98 13.56 -2.34
C PRO A 97 -14.75 13.70 -1.02
N ARG A 98 -14.54 12.80 -0.07
CA ARG A 98 -15.16 12.86 1.27
C ARG A 98 -14.65 14.05 2.11
N ARG A 99 -13.53 14.64 1.74
CA ARG A 99 -12.95 15.83 2.36
C ARG A 99 -13.24 17.11 1.58
N GLY A 100 -14.04 17.03 0.52
CA GLY A 100 -14.42 18.16 -0.30
C GLY A 100 -13.36 18.61 -1.31
N VAL A 101 -12.28 17.82 -1.51
CA VAL A 101 -11.24 18.11 -2.49
C VAL A 101 -11.79 17.92 -3.91
N LYS A 102 -11.70 18.95 -4.73
CA LYS A 102 -12.21 18.99 -6.11
C LYS A 102 -11.12 19.15 -7.16
N ARG A 103 -10.03 19.84 -6.80
CA ARG A 103 -8.91 20.12 -7.70
C ARG A 103 -7.58 19.79 -7.04
N VAL A 104 -6.70 19.06 -7.73
CA VAL A 104 -5.47 18.50 -7.17
C VAL A 104 -4.29 18.77 -8.10
N LEU A 105 -3.22 19.38 -7.57
CA LEU A 105 -1.91 19.40 -8.23
C LEU A 105 -1.23 18.05 -8.02
N VAL A 106 -0.98 17.32 -9.11
CA VAL A 106 -0.34 16.00 -9.07
C VAL A 106 1.15 16.15 -9.37
N LEU A 107 1.99 15.84 -8.38
CA LEU A 107 3.43 15.60 -8.57
C LEU A 107 3.61 14.09 -8.81
N GLY A 108 3.53 13.68 -10.06
CA GLY A 108 3.58 12.27 -10.44
C GLY A 108 3.43 12.06 -11.94
N THR A 109 3.55 10.80 -12.34
CA THR A 109 3.18 10.36 -13.70
C THR A 109 1.66 10.43 -13.90
N PRO A 110 1.15 10.36 -15.15
CA PRO A 110 -0.29 10.33 -15.40
C PRO A 110 -1.03 9.23 -14.60
N GLY A 111 -0.40 8.07 -14.39
CA GLY A 111 -0.97 6.97 -13.58
C GLY A 111 -1.21 7.32 -12.12
N VAL A 112 -0.53 8.32 -11.57
CA VAL A 112 -0.78 8.85 -10.22
C VAL A 112 -2.10 9.63 -10.16
N GLY A 113 -2.38 10.46 -11.17
CA GLY A 113 -3.58 11.29 -11.24
C GLY A 113 -4.82 10.57 -11.78
N GLN A 114 -4.67 9.55 -12.60
CA GLN A 114 -5.77 8.88 -13.28
C GLN A 114 -6.88 8.37 -12.34
N PRO A 115 -6.60 7.70 -11.20
CA PRO A 115 -7.66 7.27 -10.29
C PRO A 115 -8.44 8.43 -9.66
N LEU A 116 -7.82 9.60 -9.49
CA LEU A 116 -8.48 10.81 -9.00
C LEU A 116 -9.42 11.38 -10.08
N ALA A 117 -8.95 11.46 -11.32
CA ALA A 117 -9.77 11.93 -12.44
C ALA A 117 -11.00 11.04 -12.68
N GLN A 118 -10.88 9.73 -12.50
CA GLN A 118 -11.97 8.76 -12.62
C GLN A 118 -13.12 8.98 -11.61
N VAL A 119 -12.84 9.61 -10.48
CA VAL A 119 -13.86 9.96 -9.47
C VAL A 119 -14.31 11.44 -9.56
N GLY A 120 -13.96 12.12 -10.64
CA GLY A 120 -14.41 13.50 -10.93
C GLY A 120 -13.55 14.59 -10.28
N ILE A 121 -12.37 14.26 -9.72
CA ILE A 121 -11.43 15.26 -9.25
C ILE A 121 -10.67 15.83 -10.45
N GLN A 122 -10.64 17.16 -10.57
CA GLN A 122 -9.82 17.83 -11.58
C GLN A 122 -8.34 17.72 -11.20
N THR A 123 -7.57 16.99 -11.99
CA THR A 123 -6.12 16.87 -11.84
C THR A 123 -5.41 17.89 -12.72
N VAL A 124 -4.42 18.57 -12.17
CA VAL A 124 -3.51 19.47 -12.89
C VAL A 124 -2.07 19.07 -12.59
N PHE A 125 -1.18 19.32 -13.54
CA PHE A 125 0.24 19.00 -13.41
C PHE A 125 1.09 20.27 -13.32
N PRO A 126 2.35 20.21 -12.82
CA PRO A 126 3.25 21.34 -12.83
C PRO A 126 3.42 21.91 -14.25
N GLY A 127 3.31 23.23 -14.39
CA GLY A 127 3.36 23.92 -15.69
C GLY A 127 2.02 24.18 -16.35
N GLU A 128 0.93 23.55 -15.91
CA GLU A 128 -0.42 23.86 -16.37
C GLU A 128 -0.97 25.11 -15.67
N GLU A 129 -1.85 25.84 -16.38
CA GLU A 129 -2.50 27.04 -15.84
C GLU A 129 -3.33 26.72 -14.60
N GLY A 130 -3.22 27.57 -13.57
CA GLY A 130 -3.94 27.41 -12.33
C GLY A 130 -3.46 26.23 -11.46
N SER A 131 -2.23 25.73 -11.68
CA SER A 131 -1.65 24.64 -10.89
C SER A 131 -1.38 25.01 -9.42
N GLU A 132 -1.43 26.30 -9.07
CA GLU A 132 -1.28 26.80 -7.69
C GLU A 132 -2.64 27.08 -7.01
N GLN A 133 -3.75 27.11 -7.75
CA GLN A 133 -5.12 27.27 -7.25
C GLN A 133 -5.81 25.92 -7.15
N VAL A 134 -5.43 25.14 -6.14
CA VAL A 134 -5.88 23.77 -5.92
C VAL A 134 -6.25 23.53 -4.47
N ASP A 135 -7.10 22.55 -4.21
CA ASP A 135 -7.49 22.18 -2.84
C ASP A 135 -6.42 21.28 -2.18
N ALA A 136 -5.66 20.54 -3.00
CA ALA A 136 -4.64 19.65 -2.49
C ALA A 136 -3.47 19.47 -3.48
N VAL A 137 -2.31 19.14 -2.92
CA VAL A 137 -1.14 18.61 -3.64
C VAL A 137 -1.05 17.12 -3.36
N TYR A 138 -0.93 16.30 -4.40
CA TYR A 138 -0.75 14.86 -4.28
C TYR A 138 0.58 14.42 -4.87
N ILE A 139 1.45 13.87 -4.02
CA ILE A 139 2.79 13.42 -4.39
C ILE A 139 2.80 11.89 -4.54
N GLY A 140 3.05 11.41 -5.76
CA GLY A 140 3.22 9.99 -6.08
C GLY A 140 4.57 9.69 -6.72
N TRP A 141 4.60 8.71 -7.63
CA TRP A 141 5.78 8.35 -8.41
C TRP A 141 6.10 9.44 -9.44
N HIS A 142 7.21 10.12 -9.26
CA HIS A 142 7.64 11.22 -10.14
C HIS A 142 9.16 11.18 -10.38
N PRO A 143 9.67 10.34 -11.30
CA PRO A 143 11.11 10.19 -11.53
C PRO A 143 11.79 11.43 -12.10
N HIS A 144 11.03 12.34 -12.71
CA HIS A 144 11.53 13.58 -13.34
C HIS A 144 11.20 14.84 -12.54
N CYS A 145 10.83 14.71 -11.25
CA CYS A 145 10.54 15.84 -10.40
C CYS A 145 11.73 16.80 -10.30
N GLY A 146 11.50 18.05 -10.69
CA GLY A 146 12.49 19.12 -10.61
C GLY A 146 12.19 20.14 -9.53
N MET A 147 13.09 21.10 -9.33
CA MET A 147 12.92 22.18 -8.34
C MET A 147 11.69 23.03 -8.63
N LYS A 148 11.34 23.24 -9.92
CA LYS A 148 10.14 23.99 -10.31
C LYS A 148 8.84 23.29 -9.86
N ASP A 149 8.81 21.97 -9.87
CA ASP A 149 7.65 21.20 -9.42
C ASP A 149 7.48 21.32 -7.90
N ILE A 150 8.60 21.27 -7.16
CA ILE A 150 8.62 21.46 -5.70
C ILE A 150 8.17 22.89 -5.35
N GLU A 151 8.62 23.90 -6.09
CA GLU A 151 8.22 25.30 -5.90
C GLU A 151 6.72 25.49 -6.15
N LYS A 152 6.18 24.92 -7.23
CA LYS A 152 4.73 24.94 -7.52
C LYS A 152 3.91 24.30 -6.39
N ALA A 153 4.35 23.12 -5.91
CA ALA A 153 3.72 22.47 -4.78
C ALA A 153 3.76 23.33 -3.49
N ALA A 154 4.91 23.99 -3.24
CA ALA A 154 5.03 24.88 -2.08
C ALA A 154 4.09 26.08 -2.18
N HIS A 155 3.99 26.72 -3.35
CA HIS A 155 3.05 27.84 -3.58
C HIS A 155 1.60 27.39 -3.40
N ALA A 156 1.18 26.27 -3.96
CA ALA A 156 -0.16 25.74 -3.76
C ALA A 156 -0.46 25.51 -2.26
N ILE A 157 0.49 24.95 -1.51
CA ILE A 157 0.35 24.70 -0.07
C ILE A 157 0.30 26.03 0.72
N TRP A 158 1.12 27.01 0.38
CA TRP A 158 1.05 28.34 1.03
C TRP A 158 -0.26 29.06 0.73
N ASN A 159 -0.90 28.75 -0.40
CA ASN A 159 -2.25 29.21 -0.75
C ASN A 159 -3.36 28.40 -0.07
N GLY A 160 -3.03 27.43 0.79
CA GLY A 160 -3.99 26.68 1.61
C GLY A 160 -4.25 25.23 1.17
N ALA A 161 -3.59 24.72 0.12
CA ALA A 161 -3.77 23.34 -0.30
C ALA A 161 -3.27 22.32 0.75
N GLU A 162 -4.03 21.25 0.97
CA GLU A 162 -3.60 20.12 1.79
C GLU A 162 -2.51 19.29 1.09
N LEU A 163 -1.61 18.70 1.86
CA LEU A 163 -0.57 17.82 1.32
C LEU A 163 -0.94 16.34 1.51
N TYR A 164 -1.11 15.63 0.40
CA TYR A 164 -1.25 14.18 0.34
C TYR A 164 -0.01 13.52 -0.25
N VAL A 165 0.37 12.37 0.30
CA VAL A 165 1.57 11.64 -0.13
C VAL A 165 1.23 10.16 -0.30
N ALA A 166 1.65 9.60 -1.43
CA ALA A 166 1.38 8.20 -1.76
C ALA A 166 2.11 7.23 -0.83
N SER A 167 3.37 7.48 -0.53
CA SER A 167 4.19 6.60 0.31
C SER A 167 5.24 7.40 1.07
N ASP A 168 5.41 7.09 2.36
CA ASP A 168 6.44 7.62 3.25
C ASP A 168 7.54 6.57 3.51
N VAL A 169 7.80 5.73 2.51
CA VAL A 169 8.83 4.68 2.58
C VAL A 169 10.08 5.16 1.84
N PRO A 170 11.25 5.26 2.52
CA PRO A 170 12.45 5.85 1.93
C PRO A 170 13.06 5.02 0.80
N PHE A 171 12.87 3.70 0.84
CA PHE A 171 13.33 2.77 -0.19
C PHE A 171 12.46 1.50 -0.19
N PHE A 172 12.46 0.79 -1.29
CA PHE A 172 11.81 -0.51 -1.42
C PHE A 172 12.74 -1.53 -2.08
N ALA A 173 12.46 -2.82 -1.89
CA ALA A 173 13.22 -3.91 -2.49
C ALA A 173 12.84 -4.09 -3.95
N THR A 174 13.85 -4.33 -4.79
CA THR A 174 13.68 -4.75 -6.18
C THR A 174 14.56 -5.98 -6.45
N ALA A 175 14.38 -6.62 -7.59
CA ALA A 175 15.24 -7.72 -8.04
C ALA A 175 16.73 -7.33 -8.11
N HIS A 176 17.04 -6.02 -8.17
CA HIS A 176 18.41 -5.49 -8.29
C HIS A 176 18.89 -4.72 -7.05
N GLY A 177 18.25 -4.94 -5.89
CA GLY A 177 18.59 -4.28 -4.62
C GLY A 177 17.60 -3.17 -4.25
N LYS A 178 18.04 -2.21 -3.44
CA LYS A 178 17.20 -1.10 -2.96
C LYS A 178 16.97 -0.05 -4.05
N SER A 179 15.73 0.41 -4.19
CA SER A 179 15.36 1.58 -4.99
C SER A 179 14.79 2.68 -4.11
N MET A 180 15.09 3.94 -4.42
CA MET A 180 14.63 5.09 -3.66
C MET A 180 13.12 5.30 -3.81
N GLY A 181 12.42 5.63 -2.72
CA GLY A 181 11.04 6.08 -2.72
C GLY A 181 10.94 7.54 -3.19
N TYR A 182 10.54 7.76 -4.44
CA TYR A 182 10.45 9.14 -4.99
C TYR A 182 9.44 9.99 -4.24
N SER A 183 8.26 9.46 -3.94
CA SER A 183 7.25 10.21 -3.17
C SER A 183 7.76 10.62 -1.79
N TYR A 184 8.55 9.76 -1.12
CA TYR A 184 9.21 10.08 0.15
C TYR A 184 10.18 11.27 0.00
N ALA A 185 11.09 11.19 -0.98
CA ALA A 185 12.11 12.22 -1.19
C ALA A 185 11.49 13.58 -1.56
N ILE A 186 10.51 13.59 -2.47
CA ILE A 186 9.80 14.79 -2.89
C ILE A 186 9.01 15.38 -1.71
N ALA A 187 8.26 14.54 -0.98
CA ALA A 187 7.52 14.98 0.19
C ALA A 187 8.43 15.55 1.29
N ALA A 188 9.61 14.98 1.50
CA ALA A 188 10.60 15.51 2.45
C ALA A 188 11.05 16.91 2.06
N ALA A 189 11.31 17.17 0.77
CA ALA A 189 11.67 18.49 0.27
C ALA A 189 10.53 19.51 0.45
N VAL A 190 9.31 19.17 -0.01
CA VAL A 190 8.12 20.03 0.12
C VAL A 190 7.83 20.36 1.58
N ARG A 191 7.81 19.34 2.45
CA ARG A 191 7.54 19.53 3.89
C ARG A 191 8.63 20.34 4.60
N ARG A 192 9.89 20.22 4.19
CA ARG A 192 10.97 21.00 4.79
C ARG A 192 10.79 22.48 4.55
N VAL A 193 10.24 22.85 3.39
CA VAL A 193 9.97 24.22 2.99
C VAL A 193 8.66 24.74 3.60
N THR A 194 7.57 23.96 3.50
CA THR A 194 6.21 24.41 3.85
C THR A 194 5.84 24.16 5.31
N ARG A 195 6.46 23.18 5.98
CA ARG A 195 6.22 22.74 7.37
C ARG A 195 4.79 22.26 7.65
N VAL A 196 4.04 21.88 6.62
CA VAL A 196 2.68 21.37 6.79
C VAL A 196 2.65 19.89 7.15
N PRO A 197 1.61 19.40 7.85
CA PRO A 197 1.37 17.99 8.01
C PRO A 197 1.05 17.35 6.66
N MET A 198 1.32 16.06 6.51
CA MET A 198 0.94 15.30 5.32
C MET A 198 -0.11 14.24 5.66
N ILE A 199 -0.97 13.96 4.70
CA ILE A 199 -1.94 12.87 4.74
C ILE A 199 -1.39 11.73 3.88
N LEU A 200 -1.04 10.63 4.54
CA LEU A 200 -0.50 9.45 3.87
C LEU A 200 -1.65 8.60 3.31
N THR A 201 -1.60 8.25 2.03
CA THR A 201 -2.62 7.43 1.37
C THR A 201 -2.20 5.97 1.23
N GLY A 202 -0.92 5.66 1.06
CA GLY A 202 -0.41 4.29 1.06
C GLY A 202 -0.23 3.68 2.46
N LYS A 203 0.23 2.44 2.50
CA LYS A 203 0.65 1.76 3.75
C LYS A 203 1.79 2.54 4.43
N PRO A 204 1.82 2.67 5.75
CA PRO A 204 0.97 2.04 6.79
C PRO A 204 -0.26 2.87 7.21
N SER A 205 -0.86 3.64 6.32
CA SER A 205 -2.02 4.49 6.63
C SER A 205 -3.26 3.66 6.99
N LEU A 206 -4.00 4.09 8.01
CA LEU A 206 -5.31 3.52 8.31
C LEU A 206 -6.38 3.87 7.26
N HIS A 207 -6.18 4.91 6.44
CA HIS A 207 -7.04 5.16 5.28
C HIS A 207 -6.94 4.01 4.28
N ALA A 208 -5.73 3.51 4.04
CA ALA A 208 -5.50 2.35 3.18
C ALA A 208 -6.18 1.09 3.74
N LEU A 209 -6.00 0.78 5.03
CA LEU A 209 -6.64 -0.38 5.64
C LEU A 209 -8.19 -0.26 5.68
N ARG A 210 -8.71 0.96 5.85
CA ARG A 210 -10.16 1.21 5.80
C ARG A 210 -10.72 0.93 4.39
N LEU A 211 -10.03 1.39 3.34
CA LEU A 211 -10.43 1.08 1.96
C LEU A 211 -10.41 -0.44 1.71
N VAL A 212 -9.36 -1.14 2.17
CA VAL A 212 -9.29 -2.62 2.12
C VAL A 212 -10.49 -3.25 2.79
N ALA A 213 -10.79 -2.87 4.02
CA ALA A 213 -11.92 -3.40 4.79
C ALA A 213 -13.27 -3.15 4.08
N ASN A 214 -13.47 -1.94 3.54
CA ASN A 214 -14.66 -1.59 2.76
C ASN A 214 -14.77 -2.43 1.47
N ARG A 215 -13.67 -2.64 0.77
CA ARG A 215 -13.63 -3.45 -0.46
C ARG A 215 -13.95 -4.92 -0.19
N LEU A 216 -13.50 -5.43 0.95
CA LEU A 216 -13.78 -6.79 1.40
C LEU A 216 -15.17 -6.95 2.05
N GLY A 217 -15.85 -5.85 2.39
CA GLY A 217 -17.13 -5.88 3.09
C GLY A 217 -17.05 -6.34 4.54
N ILE A 218 -15.88 -6.20 5.20
CA ILE A 218 -15.63 -6.68 6.55
C ILE A 218 -14.99 -5.59 7.43
N PRO A 219 -15.11 -5.66 8.76
CA PRO A 219 -14.43 -4.72 9.65
C PRO A 219 -12.91 -4.92 9.60
N MET A 220 -12.12 -3.83 9.79
CA MET A 220 -10.65 -3.88 9.79
C MET A 220 -10.09 -4.96 10.72
N SER A 221 -10.76 -5.24 11.85
CA SER A 221 -10.34 -6.24 12.83
C SER A 221 -10.46 -7.70 12.34
N ARG A 222 -11.12 -7.91 11.19
CA ARG A 222 -11.29 -9.23 10.54
C ARG A 222 -10.42 -9.36 9.29
N VAL A 223 -9.66 -8.32 8.95
CA VAL A 223 -8.70 -8.36 7.85
C VAL A 223 -7.43 -9.08 8.29
N GLY A 224 -6.99 -10.04 7.50
CA GLY A 224 -5.64 -10.59 7.57
C GLY A 224 -4.71 -9.79 6.66
N VAL A 225 -3.70 -9.15 7.23
CA VAL A 225 -2.70 -8.35 6.50
C VAL A 225 -1.44 -9.19 6.32
N VAL A 226 -1.11 -9.52 5.07
CA VAL A 226 0.05 -10.34 4.71
C VAL A 226 1.12 -9.45 4.06
N GLY A 227 2.33 -9.45 4.59
CA GLY A 227 3.42 -8.61 4.07
C GLY A 227 4.78 -8.95 4.66
N ASP A 228 5.82 -8.35 4.09
CA ASP A 228 7.22 -8.62 4.40
C ASP A 228 7.92 -7.52 5.21
N ASP A 229 7.24 -6.35 5.42
CA ASP A 229 7.82 -5.20 6.11
C ASP A 229 7.16 -4.93 7.48
N PRO A 230 7.91 -5.01 8.58
CA PRO A 230 7.41 -4.69 9.91
C PRO A 230 7.02 -3.21 10.07
N LEU A 231 7.64 -2.31 9.30
CA LEU A 231 7.42 -0.85 9.38
C LEU A 231 6.23 -0.39 8.53
N VAL A 232 5.74 -1.24 7.66
CA VAL A 232 4.65 -0.94 6.72
C VAL A 232 3.41 -1.76 7.05
N GLU A 233 3.36 -3.02 6.66
CA GLU A 233 2.17 -3.87 6.82
C GLU A 233 1.87 -4.16 8.29
N MET A 234 2.89 -4.47 9.09
CA MET A 234 2.65 -4.87 10.47
C MET A 234 2.27 -3.69 11.36
N ILE A 235 2.85 -2.50 11.13
CA ILE A 235 2.39 -1.27 11.81
C ILE A 235 0.92 -1.00 11.44
N MET A 236 0.56 -1.08 10.15
CA MET A 236 -0.81 -0.88 9.70
C MET A 236 -1.77 -1.87 10.35
N ALA A 237 -1.44 -3.16 10.34
CA ALA A 237 -2.23 -4.21 10.97
C ALA A 237 -2.44 -3.97 12.47
N ARG A 238 -1.37 -3.67 13.19
CA ARG A 238 -1.43 -3.42 14.65
C ARG A 238 -2.25 -2.20 15.00
N ARG A 239 -2.04 -1.09 14.30
CA ARG A 239 -2.81 0.15 14.53
C ARG A 239 -4.29 0.01 14.18
N GLY A 240 -4.63 -0.77 13.15
CA GLY A 240 -6.00 -1.01 12.71
C GLY A 240 -6.70 -2.16 13.42
N GLY A 241 -6.01 -2.88 14.31
CA GLY A 241 -6.56 -4.05 15.02
C GLY A 241 -6.74 -5.27 14.11
N ALA A 242 -6.12 -5.29 12.94
CA ALA A 242 -6.11 -6.40 11.99
C ALA A 242 -5.12 -7.50 12.40
N VAL A 243 -5.22 -8.67 11.79
CA VAL A 243 -4.32 -9.80 12.04
C VAL A 243 -3.14 -9.74 11.07
N GLY A 244 -1.91 -9.52 11.57
CA GLY A 244 -0.70 -9.44 10.74
C GLY A 244 -0.05 -10.80 10.55
N PHE A 245 0.27 -11.13 9.30
CA PHE A 245 1.04 -12.29 8.87
C PHE A 245 2.34 -11.80 8.21
N GLY A 246 3.48 -12.03 8.86
CA GLY A 246 4.78 -11.70 8.29
C GLY A 246 5.29 -12.82 7.41
N VAL A 247 5.71 -12.52 6.18
CA VAL A 247 6.37 -13.49 5.28
C VAL A 247 7.89 -13.29 5.28
N THR A 248 8.63 -14.33 4.91
CA THR A 248 10.10 -14.31 4.89
C THR A 248 10.67 -14.23 3.47
N THR A 249 9.80 -14.01 2.49
CA THR A 249 10.14 -13.98 1.06
C THR A 249 10.77 -12.65 0.60
N GLY A 250 10.49 -11.56 1.33
CA GLY A 250 10.98 -10.21 1.00
C GLY A 250 12.12 -9.72 1.89
N ILE A 251 11.98 -8.49 2.41
CA ILE A 251 13.06 -7.78 3.12
C ILE A 251 13.35 -8.32 4.52
N THR A 252 12.35 -8.92 5.21
CA THR A 252 12.49 -9.37 6.60
C THR A 252 12.70 -10.87 6.70
N LYS A 253 13.82 -11.29 7.29
CA LYS A 253 14.13 -12.70 7.50
C LYS A 253 13.49 -13.23 8.80
N ALA A 254 13.30 -14.55 8.91
CA ALA A 254 12.66 -15.19 10.07
C ALA A 254 13.25 -14.75 11.42
N ARG A 255 14.59 -14.67 11.52
CA ARG A 255 15.29 -14.22 12.74
C ARG A 255 15.01 -12.78 13.13
N ASP A 256 14.69 -11.92 12.14
CA ASP A 256 14.47 -10.49 12.35
C ASP A 256 13.01 -10.20 12.72
N TRP A 257 12.07 -11.05 12.30
CA TRP A 257 10.68 -11.03 12.77
C TRP A 257 10.58 -11.25 14.29
N ALA A 258 11.38 -12.18 14.82
CA ALA A 258 11.38 -12.49 16.25
C ALA A 258 11.79 -11.28 17.10
N LYS A 259 12.68 -10.40 16.59
CA LYS A 259 13.23 -9.23 17.28
C LYS A 259 12.30 -8.01 17.22
N GLN A 260 11.22 -8.03 16.44
CA GLN A 260 10.33 -6.87 16.31
C GLN A 260 9.61 -6.54 17.62
N PRO A 261 9.51 -5.26 17.99
CA PRO A 261 8.70 -4.83 19.14
C PRO A 261 7.22 -5.07 18.87
N LEU A 262 6.40 -5.16 19.93
CA LEU A 262 4.99 -5.54 19.87
C LEU A 262 4.17 -4.72 18.85
N GLY A 263 4.44 -3.42 18.71
CA GLY A 263 3.70 -2.54 17.79
C GLY A 263 3.91 -2.83 16.30
N ARG A 264 4.89 -3.67 15.94
CA ARG A 264 5.19 -4.07 14.56
C ARG A 264 5.56 -5.56 14.43
N LYS A 265 5.30 -6.34 15.48
CA LYS A 265 5.46 -7.79 15.46
C LYS A 265 4.22 -8.41 14.81
N PRO A 266 4.36 -9.33 13.82
CA PRO A 266 3.23 -10.04 13.26
C PRO A 266 2.58 -10.94 14.31
N HIS A 267 1.34 -11.37 14.06
CA HIS A 267 0.70 -12.41 14.87
C HIS A 267 1.23 -13.78 14.49
N TYR A 268 1.56 -13.95 13.19
CA TYR A 268 2.14 -15.18 12.64
C TYR A 268 3.29 -14.84 11.71
N VAL A 269 4.32 -15.67 11.73
CA VAL A 269 5.42 -15.64 10.73
C VAL A 269 5.27 -16.88 9.88
N LEU A 270 5.22 -16.68 8.56
CA LEU A 270 5.07 -17.73 7.56
C LEU A 270 6.41 -17.95 6.85
N GLY A 271 6.84 -19.20 6.78
CA GLY A 271 8.03 -19.59 6.00
C GLY A 271 7.81 -19.49 4.50
N GLY A 272 6.55 -19.54 4.06
CA GLY A 272 6.11 -19.37 2.68
C GLY A 272 4.60 -19.16 2.61
N LEU A 273 4.12 -18.67 1.47
CA LEU A 273 2.71 -18.33 1.27
C LEU A 273 1.76 -19.54 1.42
N GLY A 274 2.22 -20.75 1.07
CA GLY A 274 1.41 -21.97 1.22
C GLY A 274 1.02 -22.32 2.66
N GLU A 275 1.71 -21.76 3.66
CA GLU A 275 1.38 -21.95 5.08
C GLU A 275 0.15 -21.14 5.52
N LEU A 276 -0.20 -20.09 4.76
CA LEU A 276 -1.28 -19.17 5.13
C LEU A 276 -2.63 -19.90 5.29
N LEU A 277 -2.93 -20.84 4.40
CA LEU A 277 -4.19 -21.62 4.45
C LEU A 277 -4.27 -22.56 5.65
N LYS A 278 -3.15 -22.82 6.32
CA LYS A 278 -3.07 -23.63 7.54
C LYS A 278 -3.05 -22.76 8.80
N ALA A 279 -2.97 -21.43 8.63
CA ALA A 279 -2.88 -20.52 9.76
C ALA A 279 -4.18 -20.52 10.58
N PRO A 280 -4.08 -20.58 11.94
CA PRO A 280 -5.24 -20.52 12.80
C PRO A 280 -6.03 -19.24 12.58
N GLY A 281 -7.36 -19.35 12.45
CA GLY A 281 -8.28 -18.22 12.32
C GLY A 281 -8.71 -17.88 10.89
N ILE A 282 -8.09 -18.43 9.85
CA ILE A 282 -8.64 -18.35 8.50
C ILE A 282 -9.79 -19.35 8.41
N ARG A 283 -11.01 -18.85 8.24
CA ARG A 283 -12.19 -19.72 8.05
C ARG A 283 -12.21 -20.22 6.61
N ASN A 284 -12.04 -21.53 6.44
CA ASN A 284 -12.57 -22.22 5.27
C ASN A 284 -14.08 -22.25 5.45
N GLN A 285 -14.82 -21.55 4.60
CA GLN A 285 -16.27 -21.69 4.52
C GLN A 285 -16.61 -23.01 3.84
#